data_a4f4f89418ae16409ef949ca5cefd36c
#
_entry.id   a4f4f89418ae16409ef949ca5cefd36c
#
_cell.length_a   1.000
_cell.length_b   1.000
_cell.length_c   1.000
_cell.angle_alpha   90.00
_cell.angle_beta   90.00
_cell.angle_gamma   90.00
#
_symmetry.space_group_name_H-M   'P 1'
#
loop_
_entity.id
_entity.type
_entity.pdbx_description
1 polymer ?
#
loop_
_entity_poly.entity_id
_entity_poly.type
_entity_poly.pdbx_seq_one_letter_code
_entity_poly.pdbx_strand_id
1 'polypeptide(L)'
;MLNITEEQHNIEIQQNLRYWKKKPLLTKIYKIFYNLIKENINFSLDGLIVEIGSGTANLKSIIPQAWCTDLFPNTWIDQVENAYHLSFPKESISNLILFDVWHHLQYPGNALNEFKRVLKPNGRIIIFDPDISLLGFIVYGLFHHEPIGYGQEIKWFAPENFNYKDFGYYAAQGNANRIFKSNKYDEMLYDWKRILVKHITSISYVASGGYSKPQLYPKSFLPFMIFIDQLLGKFPVLFATRLLVVLEKKSN
;
A
#
# COMPACT_ATOMS: atom_id res chain seq x y z
N MET A 1 22.81 3.82 0.95
CA MET A 1 21.49 3.18 1.14
C MET A 1 21.55 2.45 2.47
N LEU A 2 20.57 2.64 3.34
CA LEU A 2 20.45 1.82 4.55
C LEU A 2 19.94 0.46 4.12
N ASN A 3 20.68 -0.62 4.36
CA ASN A 3 20.16 -1.97 4.18
C ASN A 3 19.26 -2.27 5.37
N ILE A 4 17.97 -2.52 5.13
CA ILE A 4 17.13 -3.12 6.16
C ILE A 4 17.59 -4.57 6.33
N THR A 5 17.96 -4.93 7.55
CA THR A 5 18.19 -6.32 7.91
C THR A 5 16.88 -6.99 8.29
N GLU A 6 16.81 -8.31 8.15
CA GLU A 6 15.66 -9.11 8.64
C GLU A 6 15.37 -8.83 10.13
N GLU A 7 16.39 -8.64 10.94
CA GLU A 7 16.27 -8.31 12.35
C GLU A 7 15.56 -6.97 12.57
N GLN A 8 15.94 -5.95 11.79
CA GLN A 8 15.35 -4.61 11.88
C GLN A 8 13.88 -4.62 11.47
N HIS A 9 13.55 -5.32 10.39
CA HIS A 9 12.17 -5.53 9.93
C HIS A 9 11.33 -6.26 11.00
N ASN A 10 11.88 -7.31 11.61
CA ASN A 10 11.18 -8.06 12.65
C ASN A 10 10.95 -7.20 13.91
N ILE A 11 11.86 -6.30 14.27
CA ILE A 11 11.66 -5.34 15.36
C ILE A 11 10.49 -4.40 15.05
N GLU A 12 10.42 -3.87 13.83
CA GLU A 12 9.32 -2.99 13.40
C GLU A 12 7.97 -3.72 13.41
N ILE A 13 7.91 -4.95 12.92
CA ILE A 13 6.71 -5.79 12.98
C ILE A 13 6.26 -6.00 14.43
N GLN A 14 7.18 -6.31 15.35
CA GLN A 14 6.84 -6.48 16.76
C GLN A 14 6.33 -5.17 17.40
N GLN A 15 6.91 -4.03 17.04
CA GLN A 15 6.42 -2.73 17.49
C GLN A 15 5.00 -2.45 16.95
N ASN A 16 4.77 -2.69 15.66
CA ASN A 16 3.47 -2.53 15.03
C ASN A 16 2.40 -3.41 15.71
N LEU A 17 2.74 -4.66 16.02
CA LEU A 17 1.86 -5.57 16.75
C LEU A 17 1.50 -5.05 18.16
N ARG A 18 2.48 -4.45 18.88
CA ARG A 18 2.23 -3.83 20.19
C ARG A 18 1.25 -2.68 20.09
N TYR A 19 1.41 -1.79 19.09
CA TYR A 19 0.49 -0.69 18.84
C TYR A 19 -0.89 -1.19 18.43
N TRP A 20 -0.96 -2.18 17.55
CA TRP A 20 -2.20 -2.82 17.14
C TRP A 20 -3.02 -3.32 18.33
N LYS A 21 -2.37 -4.02 19.27
CA LYS A 21 -3.00 -4.52 20.50
C LYS A 21 -3.41 -3.39 21.46
N LYS A 22 -2.58 -2.34 21.58
CA LYS A 22 -2.81 -1.23 22.52
C LYS A 22 -3.81 -0.19 22.04
N LYS A 23 -4.04 -0.07 20.72
CA LYS A 23 -4.89 0.98 20.12
C LYS A 23 -6.11 0.37 19.40
N PRO A 24 -7.20 0.03 20.12
CA PRO A 24 -8.44 -0.45 19.48
C PRO A 24 -9.05 0.54 18.48
N LEU A 25 -8.74 1.83 18.60
CA LEU A 25 -9.12 2.86 17.63
C LEU A 25 -8.42 2.61 16.28
N LEU A 26 -7.11 2.38 16.29
CA LEU A 26 -6.33 2.08 15.10
C LEU A 26 -6.87 0.86 14.36
N THR A 27 -7.15 -0.21 15.10
CA THR A 27 -7.74 -1.44 14.53
C THR A 27 -9.08 -1.17 13.82
N LYS A 28 -9.94 -0.29 14.39
CA LYS A 28 -11.20 0.09 13.75
C LYS A 28 -10.99 0.87 12.45
N ILE A 29 -10.04 1.80 12.43
CA ILE A 29 -9.73 2.59 11.25
C ILE A 29 -9.17 1.70 10.14
N TYR A 30 -8.24 0.79 10.46
CA TYR A 30 -7.71 -0.16 9.49
C TYR A 30 -8.80 -1.09 8.91
N LYS A 31 -9.78 -1.50 9.73
CA LYS A 31 -10.93 -2.26 9.20
C LYS A 31 -11.74 -1.46 8.18
N ILE A 32 -11.85 -0.15 8.32
CA ILE A 32 -12.48 0.73 7.31
C ILE A 32 -11.65 0.69 6.02
N PHE A 33 -10.33 0.81 6.11
CA PHE A 33 -9.43 0.75 4.95
C PHE A 33 -9.47 -0.61 4.25
N TYR A 34 -9.43 -1.70 5.01
CA TYR A 34 -9.54 -3.06 4.46
C TYR A 34 -10.90 -3.33 3.79
N ASN A 35 -11.99 -2.74 4.29
CA ASN A 35 -13.28 -2.82 3.61
C ASN A 35 -13.26 -2.06 2.27
N LEU A 36 -12.64 -0.88 2.19
CA LEU A 36 -12.46 -0.16 0.93
C LEU A 36 -11.64 -0.99 -0.08
N ILE A 37 -10.61 -1.70 0.37
CA ILE A 37 -9.85 -2.63 -0.46
C ILE A 37 -10.75 -3.78 -0.92
N LYS A 38 -11.48 -4.41 0.01
CA LYS A 38 -12.39 -5.53 -0.28
C LYS A 38 -13.45 -5.21 -1.32
N GLU A 39 -14.02 -4.00 -1.28
CA GLU A 39 -15.01 -3.52 -2.27
C GLU A 39 -14.45 -3.47 -3.70
N ASN A 40 -13.12 -3.44 -3.86
CA ASN A 40 -12.45 -3.35 -5.16
C ASN A 40 -11.86 -4.68 -5.65
N ILE A 41 -11.97 -5.75 -4.87
CA ILE A 41 -11.56 -7.09 -5.26
C ILE A 41 -12.50 -7.62 -6.35
N ASN A 42 -11.94 -8.17 -7.41
CA ASN A 42 -12.71 -8.91 -8.40
C ASN A 42 -12.95 -10.34 -7.92
N PHE A 43 -14.02 -10.55 -7.15
CA PHE A 43 -14.42 -11.87 -6.64
C PHE A 43 -15.01 -12.79 -7.70
N SER A 44 -15.37 -12.26 -8.88
CA SER A 44 -15.89 -13.08 -9.99
C SER A 44 -14.78 -13.78 -10.78
N LEU A 45 -13.51 -13.41 -10.53
CA LEU A 45 -12.36 -14.01 -11.18
C LEU A 45 -11.72 -15.03 -10.23
N ASP A 46 -11.74 -16.30 -10.59
CA ASP A 46 -11.07 -17.35 -9.83
C ASP A 46 -9.56 -17.14 -9.78
N GLY A 47 -8.96 -17.42 -8.64
CA GLY A 47 -7.51 -17.31 -8.43
C GLY A 47 -7.20 -16.84 -7.01
N LEU A 48 -5.90 -16.79 -6.70
CA LEU A 48 -5.45 -16.33 -5.39
C LEU A 48 -5.68 -14.83 -5.24
N ILE A 49 -6.02 -14.41 -4.01
CA ILE A 49 -5.98 -13.03 -3.55
C ILE A 49 -4.73 -12.91 -2.71
N VAL A 50 -3.73 -12.17 -3.17
CA VAL A 50 -2.41 -12.09 -2.53
C VAL A 50 -2.16 -10.68 -2.02
N GLU A 51 -1.73 -10.55 -0.77
CA GLU A 51 -1.22 -9.29 -0.20
C GLU A 51 0.31 -9.34 -0.18
N ILE A 52 0.94 -8.32 -0.75
CA ILE A 52 2.40 -8.11 -0.76
C ILE A 52 2.75 -7.14 0.37
N GLY A 53 3.76 -7.47 1.20
CA GLY A 53 4.16 -6.63 2.33
C GLY A 53 3.13 -6.62 3.46
N SER A 54 2.63 -7.79 3.84
CA SER A 54 1.51 -7.94 4.78
C SER A 54 1.85 -7.62 6.24
N GLY A 55 3.13 -7.54 6.59
CA GLY A 55 3.55 -7.35 7.98
C GLY A 55 2.95 -8.38 8.93
N THR A 56 1.95 -8.00 9.71
CA THR A 56 1.24 -8.88 10.67
C THR A 56 -0.02 -9.52 10.10
N ALA A 57 -0.22 -9.52 8.79
CA ALA A 57 -1.34 -10.15 8.08
C ALA A 57 -2.73 -9.72 8.58
N ASN A 58 -2.87 -8.46 8.99
CA ASN A 58 -4.10 -7.92 9.56
C ASN A 58 -5.27 -7.90 8.57
N LEU A 59 -4.98 -7.92 7.25
CA LEU A 59 -5.97 -7.98 6.18
C LEU A 59 -6.86 -9.22 6.31
N LYS A 60 -6.34 -10.36 6.80
CA LYS A 60 -7.11 -11.59 7.04
C LYS A 60 -8.32 -11.40 7.97
N SER A 61 -8.32 -10.34 8.80
CA SER A 61 -9.48 -10.01 9.64
C SER A 61 -10.72 -9.59 8.84
N ILE A 62 -10.57 -9.20 7.57
CA ILE A 62 -11.64 -8.77 6.66
C ILE A 62 -11.72 -9.65 5.41
N ILE A 63 -10.58 -10.18 4.96
CA ILE A 63 -10.46 -11.06 3.79
C ILE A 63 -9.73 -12.33 4.26
N PRO A 64 -10.43 -13.28 4.90
CA PRO A 64 -9.79 -14.46 5.51
C PRO A 64 -9.04 -15.35 4.52
N GLN A 65 -9.46 -15.36 3.25
CA GLN A 65 -8.83 -16.13 2.17
C GLN A 65 -7.60 -15.44 1.55
N ALA A 66 -7.22 -14.25 2.01
CA ALA A 66 -6.04 -13.58 1.50
C ALA A 66 -4.78 -14.39 1.82
N TRP A 67 -3.94 -14.59 0.81
CA TRP A 67 -2.59 -15.15 0.94
C TRP A 67 -1.64 -14.01 1.27
N CYS A 68 -1.20 -13.95 2.52
CA CYS A 68 -0.40 -12.85 3.02
C CYS A 68 1.08 -13.14 2.85
N THR A 69 1.82 -12.23 2.21
CA THR A 69 3.25 -12.39 1.94
C THR A 69 4.05 -11.18 2.40
N ASP A 70 5.32 -11.38 2.70
CA ASP A 70 6.24 -10.30 3.05
C ASP A 70 7.64 -10.62 2.53
N LEU A 71 8.51 -9.60 2.49
CA LEU A 71 9.88 -9.72 2.02
C LEU A 71 10.75 -10.58 2.96
N PHE A 72 10.49 -10.54 4.26
CA PHE A 72 11.21 -11.28 5.28
C PHE A 72 10.29 -12.25 6.02
N PRO A 73 10.80 -13.42 6.45
CA PRO A 73 9.99 -14.42 7.14
C PRO A 73 9.51 -13.88 8.50
N ASN A 74 8.24 -14.15 8.79
CA ASN A 74 7.65 -13.91 10.10
C ASN A 74 6.50 -14.90 10.34
N THR A 75 5.97 -14.94 11.58
CA THR A 75 4.99 -15.96 12.00
C THR A 75 3.56 -15.71 11.53
N TRP A 76 3.27 -14.59 10.89
CA TRP A 76 1.91 -14.21 10.47
C TRP A 76 1.63 -14.40 9.00
N ILE A 77 2.68 -14.42 8.16
CA ILE A 77 2.56 -14.58 6.72
C ILE A 77 2.45 -16.04 6.29
N ASP A 78 1.89 -16.25 5.12
CA ASP A 78 1.79 -17.57 4.50
C ASP A 78 3.06 -17.93 3.71
N GLN A 79 3.75 -16.91 3.16
CA GLN A 79 4.89 -17.11 2.28
C GLN A 79 5.80 -15.87 2.21
N VAL A 80 7.10 -16.09 2.03
CA VAL A 80 8.08 -15.03 1.76
C VAL A 80 8.09 -14.72 0.27
N GLU A 81 7.89 -13.44 -0.10
CA GLU A 81 7.84 -13.01 -1.49
C GLU A 81 8.51 -11.67 -1.71
N ASN A 82 9.12 -11.53 -2.88
CA ASN A 82 9.68 -10.27 -3.34
C ASN A 82 8.84 -9.73 -4.51
N ALA A 83 8.37 -8.49 -4.43
CA ALA A 83 7.55 -7.84 -5.45
C ALA A 83 8.18 -7.81 -6.86
N TYR A 84 9.50 -7.95 -6.95
CA TYR A 84 10.23 -8.00 -8.23
C TYR A 84 10.41 -9.42 -8.78
N HIS A 85 10.14 -10.44 -7.99
CA HIS A 85 10.28 -11.83 -8.38
C HIS A 85 9.40 -12.72 -7.49
N LEU A 86 8.17 -12.92 -7.92
CA LEU A 86 7.16 -13.70 -7.22
C LEU A 86 7.27 -15.16 -7.59
N SER A 87 7.20 -16.05 -6.62
CA SER A 87 7.26 -17.50 -6.86
C SER A 87 5.98 -18.08 -7.47
N PHE A 88 4.90 -17.27 -7.55
CA PHE A 88 3.62 -17.70 -8.11
C PHE A 88 3.72 -18.00 -9.61
N PRO A 89 3.00 -19.04 -10.09
CA PRO A 89 2.91 -19.32 -11.52
C PRO A 89 2.30 -18.16 -12.32
N LYS A 90 2.62 -18.10 -13.62
CA LYS A 90 1.97 -17.19 -14.56
C LYS A 90 0.44 -17.36 -14.47
N GLU A 91 -0.27 -16.23 -14.42
CA GLU A 91 -1.74 -16.18 -14.45
C GLU A 91 -2.44 -17.03 -13.37
N SER A 92 -1.88 -17.05 -12.15
CA SER A 92 -2.44 -17.79 -11.02
C SER A 92 -3.18 -16.89 -10.01
N ILE A 93 -2.93 -15.57 -10.04
CA ILE A 93 -3.46 -14.61 -9.09
C ILE A 93 -4.62 -13.83 -9.73
N SER A 94 -5.72 -13.68 -9.00
CA SER A 94 -6.85 -12.84 -9.41
C SER A 94 -6.72 -11.39 -8.92
N ASN A 95 -6.19 -11.18 -7.71
CA ASN A 95 -6.02 -9.86 -7.13
C ASN A 95 -4.70 -9.78 -6.34
N LEU A 96 -3.92 -8.73 -6.60
CA LEU A 96 -2.76 -8.32 -5.81
C LEU A 96 -3.11 -7.09 -4.98
N ILE A 97 -2.79 -7.10 -3.70
CA ILE A 97 -3.05 -6.02 -2.75
C ILE A 97 -1.71 -5.51 -2.24
N LEU A 98 -1.51 -4.20 -2.32
CA LEU A 98 -0.36 -3.50 -1.78
C LEU A 98 -0.87 -2.42 -0.81
N PHE A 99 -0.73 -2.66 0.49
CA PHE A 99 -1.11 -1.72 1.54
C PHE A 99 0.14 -1.11 2.17
N ASP A 100 0.39 0.18 1.95
CA ASP A 100 1.60 0.89 2.37
C ASP A 100 2.90 0.23 1.85
N VAL A 101 2.89 -0.23 0.59
CA VAL A 101 4.01 -0.95 -0.03
C VAL A 101 4.50 -0.29 -1.32
N TRP A 102 3.60 0.33 -2.10
CA TRP A 102 3.96 0.86 -3.41
C TRP A 102 5.10 1.90 -3.33
N HIS A 103 5.10 2.73 -2.32
CA HIS A 103 6.13 3.75 -2.12
C HIS A 103 7.51 3.18 -1.77
N HIS A 104 7.62 1.90 -1.46
CA HIS A 104 8.87 1.17 -1.29
C HIS A 104 9.39 0.53 -2.58
N LEU A 105 8.62 0.56 -3.67
CA LEU A 105 9.06 0.02 -4.95
C LEU A 105 9.94 1.05 -5.70
N GLN A 106 11.27 0.85 -5.62
CA GLN A 106 12.24 1.72 -6.28
C GLN A 106 12.11 1.68 -7.82
N TYR A 107 11.74 0.52 -8.36
CA TYR A 107 11.62 0.24 -9.80
C TYR A 107 10.20 -0.23 -10.13
N PRO A 108 9.22 0.69 -10.17
CA PRO A 108 7.81 0.30 -10.31
C PRO A 108 7.51 -0.45 -11.61
N GLY A 109 8.24 -0.20 -12.69
CA GLY A 109 8.09 -0.93 -13.96
C GLY A 109 8.49 -2.40 -13.86
N ASN A 110 9.57 -2.71 -13.12
CA ASN A 110 9.94 -4.10 -12.88
C ASN A 110 8.87 -4.84 -12.07
N ALA A 111 8.35 -4.21 -11.01
CA ALA A 111 7.27 -4.80 -10.22
C ALA A 111 5.99 -4.99 -11.04
N LEU A 112 5.60 -4.00 -11.86
CA LEU A 112 4.44 -4.11 -12.74
C LEU A 112 4.58 -5.22 -13.79
N ASN A 113 5.78 -5.43 -14.33
CA ASN A 113 6.04 -6.54 -15.25
C ASN A 113 5.84 -7.91 -14.55
N GLU A 114 6.32 -8.02 -13.31
CA GLU A 114 6.14 -9.24 -12.54
C GLU A 114 4.67 -9.44 -12.12
N PHE A 115 3.98 -8.38 -11.71
CA PHE A 115 2.55 -8.41 -11.41
C PHE A 115 1.72 -8.80 -12.66
N LYS A 116 2.09 -8.27 -13.84
CA LYS A 116 1.48 -8.66 -15.11
C LYS A 116 1.66 -10.15 -15.41
N ARG A 117 2.83 -10.72 -15.09
CA ARG A 117 3.12 -12.15 -15.30
C ARG A 117 2.20 -13.03 -14.45
N VAL A 118 2.08 -12.73 -13.15
CA VAL A 118 1.35 -13.59 -12.20
C VAL A 118 -0.16 -13.37 -12.21
N LEU A 119 -0.63 -12.17 -12.58
CA LEU A 119 -2.05 -11.86 -12.66
C LEU A 119 -2.71 -12.49 -13.88
N LYS A 120 -3.88 -13.03 -13.67
CA LYS A 120 -4.78 -13.45 -14.75
C LYS A 120 -5.22 -12.25 -15.60
N PRO A 121 -5.65 -12.44 -16.86
CA PRO A 121 -6.40 -11.42 -17.60
C PRO A 121 -7.57 -10.91 -16.75
N ASN A 122 -7.82 -9.61 -16.74
CA ASN A 122 -8.79 -8.92 -15.87
C ASN A 122 -8.50 -9.03 -14.35
N GLY A 123 -7.34 -9.56 -13.96
CA GLY A 123 -6.86 -9.52 -12.58
C GLY A 123 -6.51 -8.10 -12.16
N ARG A 124 -6.62 -7.80 -10.87
CA ARG A 124 -6.47 -6.45 -10.33
C ARG A 124 -5.26 -6.29 -9.43
N ILE A 125 -4.66 -5.10 -9.52
CA ILE A 125 -3.76 -4.57 -8.50
C ILE A 125 -4.55 -3.52 -7.70
N ILE A 126 -4.59 -3.66 -6.38
CA ILE A 126 -5.23 -2.72 -5.47
C ILE A 126 -4.15 -2.13 -4.59
N ILE A 127 -3.84 -0.86 -4.79
CA ILE A 127 -2.80 -0.12 -4.07
C ILE A 127 -3.49 0.82 -3.10
N PHE A 128 -3.13 0.75 -1.82
CA PHE A 128 -3.56 1.68 -0.79
C PHE A 128 -2.33 2.30 -0.15
N ASP A 129 -2.04 3.56 -0.47
CA ASP A 129 -0.75 4.19 -0.21
C ASP A 129 -0.94 5.63 0.32
N PRO A 130 0.08 6.31 0.82
CA PRO A 130 0.01 7.73 1.17
C PRO A 130 -0.45 8.62 0.00
N ASP A 131 -1.27 9.63 0.32
CA ASP A 131 -1.63 10.70 -0.61
C ASP A 131 -1.00 12.02 -0.17
N ILE A 132 -0.33 12.68 -1.10
CA ILE A 132 0.37 13.93 -0.82
C ILE A 132 -0.48 15.12 -1.27
N SER A 133 -1.55 15.39 -0.52
CA SER A 133 -2.27 16.67 -0.52
C SER A 133 -1.49 17.73 0.27
N LEU A 134 -2.05 18.92 0.47
CA LEU A 134 -1.46 19.91 1.37
C LEU A 134 -1.29 19.36 2.80
N LEU A 135 -2.33 18.74 3.36
CA LEU A 135 -2.25 18.09 4.67
C LEU A 135 -1.31 16.89 4.64
N GLY A 136 -1.37 16.06 3.60
CA GLY A 136 -0.46 14.92 3.42
C GLY A 136 1.00 15.37 3.38
N PHE A 137 1.31 16.47 2.69
CA PHE A 137 2.66 17.03 2.66
C PHE A 137 3.14 17.43 4.07
N ILE A 138 2.29 18.08 4.87
CA ILE A 138 2.61 18.44 6.25
C ILE A 138 2.82 17.17 7.10
N VAL A 139 1.89 16.21 7.04
CA VAL A 139 1.92 15.00 7.85
C VAL A 139 3.14 14.14 7.52
N TYR A 140 3.34 13.81 6.25
CA TYR A 140 4.43 12.94 5.82
C TYR A 140 5.78 13.65 5.78
N GLY A 141 5.80 14.97 5.53
CA GLY A 141 7.04 15.74 5.49
C GLY A 141 7.60 16.10 6.86
N LEU A 142 6.75 16.34 7.87
CA LEU A 142 7.20 16.79 9.20
C LEU A 142 7.12 15.72 10.28
N PHE A 143 6.19 14.76 10.16
CA PHE A 143 5.90 13.80 11.24
C PHE A 143 6.23 12.35 10.88
N HIS A 144 6.58 12.06 9.62
CA HIS A 144 7.01 10.74 9.16
C HIS A 144 8.53 10.71 8.96
N HIS A 145 9.15 9.55 9.20
CA HIS A 145 10.60 9.39 9.06
C HIS A 145 11.04 9.14 7.60
N GLU A 146 10.12 8.70 6.75
CA GLU A 146 10.38 8.44 5.35
C GLU A 146 10.16 9.67 4.46
N PRO A 147 11.01 9.88 3.44
CA PRO A 147 10.91 11.04 2.58
C PRO A 147 9.67 11.00 1.68
N ILE A 148 9.11 12.18 1.36
CA ILE A 148 8.05 12.30 0.36
C ILE A 148 8.55 11.91 -1.04
N GLY A 149 9.83 12.19 -1.34
CA GLY A 149 10.47 11.79 -2.59
C GLY A 149 10.16 12.66 -3.82
N TYR A 150 9.50 13.83 -3.68
CA TYR A 150 9.15 14.68 -4.83
C TYR A 150 10.35 15.21 -5.61
N GLY A 151 11.48 15.41 -4.96
CA GLY A 151 12.74 15.82 -5.62
C GLY A 151 13.52 14.66 -6.22
N GLN A 152 13.09 13.42 -6.04
CA GLN A 152 13.76 12.24 -6.57
C GLN A 152 13.16 11.85 -7.94
N GLU A 153 14.01 11.45 -8.88
CA GLU A 153 13.55 10.86 -10.13
C GLU A 153 12.92 9.49 -9.88
N ILE A 154 11.78 9.21 -10.51
CA ILE A 154 11.20 7.87 -10.53
C ILE A 154 11.95 7.06 -11.59
N LYS A 155 12.80 6.17 -11.14
CA LYS A 155 13.49 5.20 -11.99
C LYS A 155 12.52 4.07 -12.31
N TRP A 156 11.95 4.07 -13.52
CA TRP A 156 10.91 3.11 -13.90
C TRP A 156 11.43 1.68 -13.94
N PHE A 157 12.61 1.48 -14.56
CA PHE A 157 13.27 0.19 -14.62
C PHE A 157 14.60 0.20 -13.88
N ALA A 158 14.93 -0.96 -13.35
CA ALA A 158 16.21 -1.22 -12.71
C ALA A 158 17.35 -1.24 -13.73
N PRO A 159 18.60 -0.94 -13.34
CA PRO A 159 19.77 -1.12 -14.19
C PRO A 159 19.99 -2.62 -14.53
N GLU A 160 20.73 -2.90 -15.61
CA GLU A 160 20.94 -4.26 -16.10
C GLU A 160 21.56 -5.23 -15.06
N ASN A 161 22.41 -4.70 -14.17
CA ASN A 161 23.04 -5.46 -13.10
C ASN A 161 22.21 -5.53 -11.81
N PHE A 162 20.94 -5.15 -11.85
CA PHE A 162 20.07 -5.21 -10.69
C PHE A 162 19.82 -6.66 -10.26
N ASN A 163 20.10 -6.94 -8.99
CA ASN A 163 19.75 -8.19 -8.37
C ASN A 163 18.63 -7.96 -7.34
N TYR A 164 17.48 -8.57 -7.57
CA TYR A 164 16.32 -8.44 -6.66
C TYR A 164 16.57 -9.03 -5.25
N LYS A 165 17.67 -9.76 -5.05
CA LYS A 165 18.12 -10.28 -3.76
C LYS A 165 18.93 -9.25 -2.94
N ASP A 166 19.42 -8.20 -3.60
CA ASP A 166 20.17 -7.13 -2.95
C ASP A 166 19.21 -6.05 -2.47
N PHE A 167 18.73 -6.20 -1.24
CA PHE A 167 17.74 -5.30 -0.66
C PHE A 167 18.38 -4.02 -0.15
N GLY A 168 18.16 -2.92 -0.87
CA GLY A 168 18.36 -1.56 -0.34
C GLY A 168 17.02 -1.02 0.16
N TYR A 169 17.01 -0.38 1.32
CA TYR A 169 15.82 0.34 1.75
C TYR A 169 15.56 1.53 0.81
N TYR A 170 14.40 1.54 0.23
CA TYR A 170 13.88 2.65 -0.57
C TYR A 170 12.52 3.08 -0.02
N ALA A 171 12.29 4.38 0.10
CA ALA A 171 10.98 4.92 0.38
C ALA A 171 10.81 6.27 -0.31
N ALA A 172 9.65 6.48 -0.92
CA ALA A 172 9.21 7.73 -1.51
C ALA A 172 7.68 7.82 -1.42
N GLN A 173 7.17 8.34 -0.31
CA GLN A 173 5.76 8.40 0.05
C GLN A 173 4.86 9.00 -1.05
N GLY A 174 5.40 9.88 -1.87
CA GLY A 174 4.69 10.53 -2.97
C GLY A 174 4.66 9.76 -4.29
N ASN A 175 5.29 8.57 -4.40
CA ASN A 175 5.41 7.89 -5.69
C ASN A 175 4.07 7.42 -6.26
N ALA A 176 3.18 6.87 -5.45
CA ALA A 176 1.84 6.50 -5.91
C ALA A 176 1.09 7.73 -6.47
N ASN A 177 1.13 8.85 -5.74
CA ASN A 177 0.51 10.10 -6.14
C ASN A 177 1.10 10.62 -7.48
N ARG A 178 2.43 10.64 -7.63
CA ARG A 178 3.14 11.11 -8.83
C ARG A 178 2.86 10.26 -10.06
N ILE A 179 2.71 8.94 -9.88
CA ILE A 179 2.51 7.99 -10.99
C ILE A 179 1.03 7.96 -11.41
N PHE A 180 0.10 7.87 -10.48
CA PHE A 180 -1.29 7.55 -10.79
C PHE A 180 -2.21 8.76 -10.91
N LYS A 181 -1.82 9.93 -10.38
CA LYS A 181 -2.63 11.16 -10.44
C LYS A 181 -2.49 11.91 -11.77
N SER A 182 -1.36 11.74 -12.46
CA SER A 182 -1.06 12.44 -13.71
C SER A 182 -1.05 11.49 -14.90
N ASN A 183 -1.15 12.04 -16.12
CA ASN A 183 -1.05 11.28 -17.36
C ASN A 183 0.40 11.05 -17.79
N LYS A 184 1.39 11.53 -17.03
CA LYS A 184 2.81 11.46 -17.37
C LYS A 184 3.31 10.02 -17.59
N TYR A 185 2.70 9.05 -16.93
CA TYR A 185 3.13 7.64 -16.96
C TYR A 185 2.13 6.74 -17.72
N ASP A 186 1.18 7.30 -18.50
CA ASP A 186 0.15 6.52 -19.19
C ASP A 186 0.74 5.55 -20.21
N GLU A 187 1.77 5.96 -20.95
CA GLU A 187 2.47 5.07 -21.88
C GLU A 187 3.13 3.88 -21.17
N MET A 188 3.65 4.10 -19.96
CA MET A 188 4.27 3.06 -19.15
C MET A 188 3.24 2.15 -18.46
N LEU A 189 2.00 2.59 -18.40
CA LEU A 189 0.86 1.86 -17.85
C LEU A 189 -0.05 1.29 -18.95
N TYR A 190 0.43 1.17 -20.20
CA TYR A 190 -0.39 0.79 -21.35
C TYR A 190 -1.06 -0.59 -21.20
N ASP A 191 -0.44 -1.53 -20.46
CA ASP A 191 -0.98 -2.86 -20.16
C ASP A 191 -2.12 -2.85 -19.13
N TRP A 192 -2.33 -1.71 -18.50
CA TRP A 192 -3.23 -1.58 -17.36
C TRP A 192 -4.39 -0.64 -17.68
N LYS A 193 -5.59 -1.02 -17.23
CA LYS A 193 -6.74 -0.15 -17.20
C LYS A 193 -6.88 0.44 -15.82
N ARG A 194 -6.87 1.77 -15.70
CA ARG A 194 -7.18 2.45 -14.44
C ARG A 194 -8.67 2.32 -14.15
N ILE A 195 -9.05 1.47 -13.21
CA ILE A 195 -10.45 1.29 -12.77
C ILE A 195 -10.83 2.38 -11.79
N LEU A 196 -9.91 2.73 -10.87
CA LEU A 196 -10.16 3.72 -9.83
C LEU A 196 -8.85 4.42 -9.45
N VAL A 197 -8.93 5.75 -9.25
CA VAL A 197 -7.96 6.54 -8.51
C VAL A 197 -8.76 7.42 -7.55
N LYS A 198 -8.74 7.08 -6.26
CA LYS A 198 -9.56 7.73 -5.24
C LYS A 198 -8.71 8.33 -4.15
N HIS A 199 -8.83 9.64 -3.99
CA HIS A 199 -8.23 10.39 -2.89
C HIS A 199 -9.10 10.25 -1.63
N ILE A 200 -8.51 9.88 -0.52
CA ILE A 200 -9.23 9.59 0.73
C ILE A 200 -8.70 10.52 1.82
N THR A 201 -9.58 11.33 2.35
CA THR A 201 -9.32 12.10 3.56
C THR A 201 -9.46 11.17 4.76
N SER A 202 -8.44 11.12 5.59
CA SER A 202 -8.43 10.29 6.79
C SER A 202 -7.71 11.01 7.94
N ILE A 203 -8.27 12.14 8.37
CA ILE A 203 -7.81 12.87 9.56
C ILE A 203 -8.00 12.00 10.80
N SER A 204 -9.06 11.19 10.82
CA SER A 204 -9.27 10.17 11.83
C SER A 204 -8.06 9.26 12.01
N TYR A 205 -7.42 8.83 10.92
CA TYR A 205 -6.19 8.04 10.96
C TYR A 205 -4.99 8.86 11.45
N VAL A 206 -4.78 10.06 10.91
CA VAL A 206 -3.69 10.94 11.32
C VAL A 206 -3.76 11.23 12.82
N ALA A 207 -4.94 11.62 13.32
CA ALA A 207 -5.16 11.91 14.74
C ALA A 207 -5.17 10.65 15.63
N SER A 208 -5.28 9.44 15.07
CA SER A 208 -5.07 8.20 15.82
C SER A 208 -3.61 7.97 16.20
N GLY A 209 -2.68 8.71 15.57
CA GLY A 209 -1.24 8.60 15.74
C GLY A 209 -0.64 7.34 15.10
N GLY A 210 -1.39 6.60 14.29
CA GLY A 210 -0.91 5.41 13.59
C GLY A 210 -0.14 4.45 14.50
N TYR A 211 0.92 3.85 13.99
CA TYR A 211 1.79 2.93 14.73
C TYR A 211 2.92 3.62 15.52
N SER A 212 3.10 4.94 15.41
CA SER A 212 4.29 5.58 15.97
C SER A 212 4.01 6.74 16.93
N LYS A 213 2.82 7.34 16.90
CA LYS A 213 2.49 8.55 17.66
C LYS A 213 1.36 8.30 18.67
N PRO A 214 1.21 9.12 19.72
CA PRO A 214 0.08 9.01 20.65
C PRO A 214 -1.26 9.24 19.93
N GLN A 215 -2.30 8.59 20.47
CA GLN A 215 -3.66 8.77 20.03
C GLN A 215 -4.22 10.08 20.59
N LEU A 216 -4.76 10.97 19.74
CA LEU A 216 -5.23 12.30 20.12
C LEU A 216 -6.70 12.37 20.50
N TYR A 217 -7.49 11.32 20.26
CA TYR A 217 -8.92 11.30 20.58
C TYR A 217 -9.38 9.89 21.03
N PRO A 218 -10.40 9.79 21.91
CA PRO A 218 -10.90 8.52 22.39
C PRO A 218 -11.69 7.76 21.30
N LYS A 219 -11.74 6.42 21.40
CA LYS A 219 -12.43 5.53 20.45
C LYS A 219 -13.90 5.91 20.23
N SER A 220 -14.59 6.44 21.25
CA SER A 220 -15.99 6.91 21.17
C SER A 220 -16.20 8.05 20.20
N PHE A 221 -15.16 8.85 19.93
CA PHE A 221 -15.20 9.97 18.99
C PHE A 221 -14.99 9.56 17.51
N LEU A 222 -14.69 8.30 17.24
CA LEU A 222 -14.46 7.84 15.87
C LEU A 222 -15.63 8.17 14.90
N PRO A 223 -16.93 8.02 15.25
CA PRO A 223 -18.00 8.40 14.33
C PRO A 223 -17.97 9.88 13.94
N PHE A 224 -17.66 10.76 14.91
CA PHE A 224 -17.50 12.19 14.66
C PHE A 224 -16.30 12.47 13.74
N MET A 225 -15.17 11.80 13.97
CA MET A 225 -13.99 11.96 13.13
C MET A 225 -14.23 11.45 11.70
N ILE A 226 -15.00 10.38 11.52
CA ILE A 226 -15.42 9.89 10.19
C ILE A 226 -16.32 10.92 9.50
N PHE A 227 -17.23 11.58 10.23
CA PHE A 227 -18.03 12.68 9.69
C PHE A 227 -17.12 13.83 9.20
N ILE A 228 -16.11 14.21 9.98
CA ILE A 228 -15.11 15.21 9.57
C ILE A 228 -14.36 14.74 8.31
N ASP A 229 -13.93 13.48 8.24
CA ASP A 229 -13.27 12.92 7.05
C ASP A 229 -14.17 13.05 5.81
N GLN A 230 -15.46 12.75 5.94
CA GLN A 230 -16.43 12.88 4.85
C GLN A 230 -16.65 14.34 4.41
N LEU A 231 -16.74 15.26 5.37
CA LEU A 231 -16.92 16.69 5.10
C LEU A 231 -15.70 17.26 4.36
N LEU A 232 -14.50 17.01 4.87
CA LEU A 232 -13.24 17.50 4.30
C LEU A 232 -12.82 16.72 3.05
N GLY A 233 -13.34 15.51 2.87
CA GLY A 233 -13.17 14.69 1.67
C GLY A 233 -13.72 15.34 0.39
N LYS A 234 -14.55 16.38 0.51
CA LYS A 234 -15.00 17.23 -0.61
C LYS A 234 -13.86 18.10 -1.18
N PHE A 235 -12.77 18.24 -0.43
CA PHE A 235 -11.59 19.04 -0.80
C PHE A 235 -10.31 18.17 -0.77
N PRO A 236 -10.22 17.13 -1.62
CA PRO A 236 -9.14 16.13 -1.53
C PRO A 236 -7.74 16.73 -1.77
N VAL A 237 -7.63 17.76 -2.59
CA VAL A 237 -6.35 18.48 -2.82
C VAL A 237 -5.76 19.06 -1.54
N LEU A 238 -6.63 19.42 -0.58
CA LEU A 238 -6.22 19.98 0.70
C LEU A 238 -6.03 18.91 1.78
N PHE A 239 -6.92 17.93 1.84
CA PHE A 239 -7.06 17.08 3.02
C PHE A 239 -6.86 15.57 2.80
N ALA A 240 -6.70 15.09 1.57
CA ALA A 240 -6.45 13.67 1.35
C ALA A 240 -5.10 13.25 1.96
N THR A 241 -5.10 12.12 2.65
CA THR A 241 -3.90 11.54 3.25
C THR A 241 -3.67 10.10 2.81
N ARG A 242 -4.64 9.51 2.11
CA ARG A 242 -4.57 8.16 1.55
C ARG A 242 -5.04 8.15 0.11
N LEU A 243 -4.39 7.32 -0.71
CA LEU A 243 -4.69 7.10 -2.11
C LEU A 243 -5.04 5.64 -2.33
N LEU A 244 -6.22 5.40 -2.90
CA LEU A 244 -6.63 4.08 -3.36
C LEU A 244 -6.56 4.06 -4.89
N VAL A 245 -5.74 3.18 -5.44
CA VAL A 245 -5.62 2.94 -6.87
C VAL A 245 -6.01 1.51 -7.19
N VAL A 246 -6.81 1.33 -8.23
CA VAL A 246 -7.15 0.02 -8.77
C VAL A 246 -6.78 -0.02 -10.24
N LEU A 247 -5.85 -0.90 -10.56
CA LEU A 247 -5.44 -1.22 -11.92
C LEU A 247 -5.96 -2.61 -12.29
N GLU A 248 -6.43 -2.77 -13.51
CA GLU A 248 -6.85 -4.06 -14.05
C GLU A 248 -5.98 -4.43 -15.24
N LYS A 249 -5.44 -5.65 -15.24
CA LYS A 249 -4.65 -6.17 -16.37
C LYS A 249 -5.56 -6.28 -17.59
N LYS A 250 -5.16 -5.65 -18.70
CA LYS A 250 -5.90 -5.79 -19.97
C LYS A 250 -5.85 -7.23 -20.45
N SER A 251 -6.96 -7.67 -21.00
CA SER A 251 -7.01 -8.93 -21.77
C SER A 251 -6.45 -8.62 -23.16
N ASN A 252 -5.35 -9.23 -23.51
CA ASN A 252 -4.82 -9.20 -24.87
C ASN A 252 -5.61 -10.19 -25.73
#